data_c1af54e14531061997fd5f6c048509f4
#
_entry.id   c1af54e14531061997fd5f6c048509f4
#
_cell.length_a   1.000
_cell.length_b   1.000
_cell.length_c   1.000
_cell.angle_alpha   90.00
_cell.angle_beta   90.00
_cell.angle_gamma   90.00
#
_symmetry.space_group_name_H-M   'P 1'
#
loop_
_entity.id
_entity.type
_entity.pdbx_description
1 polymer ?
#
loop_
_entity_poly.entity_id
_entity_poly.type
_entity_poly.pdbx_seq_one_letter_code
_entity_poly.pdbx_strand_id
1 'polypeptide(L)'
;GEVSRQMWNKYDGICEIKAITNAQNWKYWSDKQLYRARQEHNDDWFDERKRHLKQRGLAIVADQTGKLMDPNVLTIVWARRFAGYKRAELLTRDHKRFEALLNNPKYPVQIIWAGKPYPLDYPAINDFNHLVNLSKQYKNVAVCVGYELALSRRLKQSADVWLNNPRVPR
;
A
#
# COMPACT_ATOMS: atom_id res chain seq x y z
N GLY A 1 -25.46 -0.87 -2.02
CA GLY A 1 -26.56 -1.76 -2.28
C GLY A 1 -27.60 -1.74 -1.16
N GLU A 2 -27.45 -2.60 -0.15
CA GLU A 2 -28.48 -2.74 0.91
C GLU A 2 -28.71 -1.44 1.67
N VAL A 3 -27.67 -0.82 2.19
CA VAL A 3 -27.77 0.48 2.90
C VAL A 3 -28.43 1.55 2.02
N SER A 4 -28.09 1.61 0.73
CA SER A 4 -28.72 2.57 -0.17
C SER A 4 -30.21 2.27 -0.37
N ARG A 5 -30.62 1.01 -0.50
CA ARG A 5 -32.03 0.64 -0.57
C ARG A 5 -32.79 1.07 0.69
N GLN A 6 -32.23 0.78 1.87
CA GLN A 6 -32.84 1.19 3.15
C GLN A 6 -32.93 2.72 3.30
N MET A 7 -31.92 3.44 2.84
CA MET A 7 -31.89 4.91 2.89
C MET A 7 -33.00 5.55 2.01
N TRP A 8 -33.29 4.97 0.85
CA TRP A 8 -34.18 5.53 -0.14
C TRP A 8 -35.57 4.90 -0.17
N ASN A 9 -35.83 3.81 0.56
CA ASN A 9 -37.08 3.05 0.55
C ASN A 9 -38.33 3.86 0.96
N LYS A 10 -38.13 5.01 1.59
CA LYS A 10 -39.19 5.89 2.07
C LYS A 10 -39.72 6.88 1.01
N TYR A 11 -39.12 6.89 -0.17
CA TYR A 11 -39.53 7.75 -1.28
C TYR A 11 -40.22 6.95 -2.36
N ASP A 12 -41.33 7.49 -2.91
CA ASP A 12 -42.03 6.89 -4.05
C ASP A 12 -41.33 7.24 -5.37
N GLY A 13 -41.50 6.37 -6.36
CA GLY A 13 -41.01 6.63 -7.75
C GLY A 13 -39.49 6.52 -7.92
N ILE A 14 -38.76 5.99 -6.96
CA ILE A 14 -37.33 5.74 -7.13
C ILE A 14 -37.07 4.58 -8.09
N CYS A 15 -36.01 4.70 -8.88
CA CYS A 15 -35.54 3.60 -9.73
C CYS A 15 -34.97 2.44 -8.91
N GLU A 16 -34.87 1.27 -9.50
CA GLU A 16 -34.26 0.10 -8.88
C GLU A 16 -32.79 0.36 -8.49
N ILE A 17 -32.46 0.16 -7.21
CA ILE A 17 -31.10 0.30 -6.70
C ILE A 17 -30.38 -1.04 -6.78
N LYS A 18 -29.45 -1.16 -7.72
CA LYS A 18 -28.59 -2.34 -7.90
C LYS A 18 -27.26 -2.16 -7.18
N ALA A 19 -26.78 -3.22 -6.55
CA ALA A 19 -25.44 -3.27 -5.95
C ALA A 19 -24.46 -3.86 -6.95
N ILE A 20 -23.38 -3.12 -7.24
CA ILE A 20 -22.25 -3.62 -8.01
C ILE A 20 -21.05 -3.70 -7.07
N THR A 21 -20.59 -4.92 -6.82
CA THR A 21 -19.42 -5.16 -5.96
C THR A 21 -18.15 -4.71 -6.69
N ASN A 22 -17.34 -3.94 -5.99
CA ASN A 22 -16.02 -3.57 -6.51
C ASN A 22 -15.17 -4.81 -6.74
N ALA A 23 -14.51 -4.85 -7.89
CA ALA A 23 -13.56 -5.88 -8.26
C ALA A 23 -12.26 -5.27 -8.75
N GLN A 24 -11.18 -6.03 -8.65
CA GLN A 24 -9.89 -5.62 -9.21
C GLN A 24 -9.64 -6.35 -10.52
N ASN A 25 -9.24 -5.60 -11.54
CA ASN A 25 -8.77 -6.19 -12.79
C ASN A 25 -7.37 -6.79 -12.56
N TRP A 26 -7.31 -8.09 -12.27
CA TRP A 26 -6.05 -8.77 -12.01
C TRP A 26 -5.05 -8.68 -13.18
N LYS A 27 -5.52 -8.64 -14.44
CA LYS A 27 -4.66 -8.47 -15.63
C LYS A 27 -3.93 -7.12 -15.64
N TYR A 28 -4.53 -6.09 -15.05
CA TYR A 28 -3.89 -4.79 -14.90
C TYR A 28 -2.89 -4.77 -13.73
N TRP A 29 -3.27 -5.35 -12.59
CA TRP A 29 -2.49 -5.25 -11.36
C TRP A 29 -1.37 -6.27 -11.26
N SER A 30 -1.55 -7.47 -11.81
CA SER A 30 -0.55 -8.54 -11.77
C SER A 30 0.58 -8.32 -12.78
N ASP A 31 1.68 -9.00 -12.56
CA ASP A 31 2.75 -9.16 -13.54
C ASP A 31 2.61 -10.52 -14.23
N LYS A 32 2.59 -10.51 -15.57
CA LYS A 32 2.35 -11.71 -16.36
C LYS A 32 3.47 -12.75 -16.21
N GLN A 33 4.70 -12.29 -16.03
CA GLN A 33 5.85 -13.20 -15.89
C GLN A 33 5.86 -13.87 -14.52
N LEU A 34 5.56 -13.12 -13.43
CA LEU A 34 5.36 -13.72 -12.11
C LEU A 34 4.24 -14.76 -12.11
N TYR A 35 3.13 -14.45 -12.78
CA TYR A 35 2.03 -15.38 -12.88
C TYR A 35 2.41 -16.67 -13.60
N ARG A 36 3.15 -16.57 -14.72
CA ARG A 36 3.65 -17.73 -15.47
C ARG A 36 4.65 -18.54 -14.67
N ALA A 37 5.66 -17.91 -14.08
CA ALA A 37 6.64 -18.58 -13.24
C ALA A 37 5.97 -19.41 -12.12
N ARG A 38 4.94 -18.84 -11.48
CA ARG A 38 4.14 -19.55 -10.49
C ARG A 38 3.39 -20.76 -11.09
N GLN A 39 2.77 -20.61 -12.26
CA GLN A 39 2.05 -21.72 -12.92
C GLN A 39 2.98 -22.87 -13.34
N GLU A 40 4.19 -22.52 -13.75
CA GLU A 40 5.23 -23.46 -14.19
C GLU A 40 6.05 -24.01 -13.02
N HIS A 41 5.72 -23.64 -11.76
CA HIS A 41 6.47 -24.00 -10.54
C HIS A 41 7.98 -23.72 -10.66
N ASN A 42 8.33 -22.61 -11.34
CA ASN A 42 9.71 -22.20 -11.54
C ASN A 42 10.06 -21.10 -10.54
N ASP A 43 10.60 -21.52 -9.39
CA ASP A 43 10.91 -20.60 -8.28
C ASP A 43 12.07 -19.67 -8.61
N ASP A 44 13.08 -20.13 -9.36
CA ASP A 44 14.23 -19.30 -9.76
C ASP A 44 13.76 -18.14 -10.66
N TRP A 45 12.93 -18.42 -11.65
CA TRP A 45 12.34 -17.38 -12.49
C TRP A 45 11.42 -16.44 -11.71
N PHE A 46 10.65 -16.99 -10.77
CA PHE A 46 9.80 -16.20 -9.91
C PHE A 46 10.63 -15.20 -9.08
N ASP A 47 11.69 -15.64 -8.45
CA ASP A 47 12.57 -14.82 -7.61
C ASP A 47 13.33 -13.77 -8.42
N GLU A 48 13.88 -14.15 -9.58
CA GLU A 48 14.52 -13.20 -10.49
C GLU A 48 13.55 -12.11 -10.94
N ARG A 49 12.34 -12.51 -11.36
CA ARG A 49 11.32 -11.54 -11.78
C ARG A 49 10.87 -10.65 -10.64
N LYS A 50 10.68 -11.19 -9.44
CA LYS A 50 10.33 -10.44 -8.24
C LYS A 50 11.39 -9.41 -7.90
N ARG A 51 12.67 -9.80 -7.93
CA ARG A 51 13.81 -8.89 -7.69
C ARG A 51 13.81 -7.73 -8.69
N HIS A 52 13.63 -8.01 -9.97
CA HIS A 52 13.53 -6.99 -11.01
C HIS A 52 12.37 -6.00 -10.75
N LEU A 53 11.20 -6.49 -10.37
CA LEU A 53 10.05 -5.64 -10.04
C LEU A 53 10.31 -4.78 -8.81
N LYS A 54 10.99 -5.34 -7.79
CA LYS A 54 11.42 -4.57 -6.60
C LYS A 54 12.40 -3.47 -6.98
N GLN A 55 13.42 -3.75 -7.77
CA GLN A 55 14.36 -2.74 -8.25
C GLN A 55 13.65 -1.57 -8.93
N ARG A 56 12.70 -1.85 -9.82
CA ARG A 56 11.90 -0.82 -10.50
C ARG A 56 11.02 -0.01 -9.56
N GLY A 57 10.39 -0.65 -8.57
CA GLY A 57 9.58 0.04 -7.56
C GLY A 57 10.43 0.89 -6.65
N LEU A 58 11.56 0.36 -6.19
CA LEU A 58 12.49 1.07 -5.30
C LEU A 58 13.21 2.24 -5.99
N ALA A 59 13.44 2.17 -7.30
CA ALA A 59 13.95 3.32 -8.07
C ALA A 59 12.99 4.51 -7.99
N ILE A 60 11.67 4.29 -8.10
CA ILE A 60 10.68 5.36 -7.94
C ILE A 60 10.69 5.92 -6.51
N VAL A 61 10.87 5.05 -5.51
CA VAL A 61 11.01 5.50 -4.11
C VAL A 61 12.25 6.37 -3.94
N ALA A 62 13.38 5.97 -4.53
CA ALA A 62 14.63 6.74 -4.50
C ALA A 62 14.47 8.11 -5.17
N ASP A 63 13.85 8.16 -6.35
CA ASP A 63 13.58 9.41 -7.07
C ASP A 63 12.72 10.39 -6.26
N GLN A 64 11.71 9.88 -5.55
CA GLN A 64 10.81 10.73 -4.77
C GLN A 64 11.36 11.13 -3.39
N THR A 65 12.19 10.29 -2.78
CA THR A 65 12.56 10.45 -1.36
C THR A 65 14.05 10.60 -1.11
N GLY A 66 14.89 10.37 -2.11
CA GLY A 66 16.34 10.29 -1.98
C GLY A 66 16.85 9.05 -1.22
N LYS A 67 15.98 8.08 -0.90
CA LYS A 67 16.34 6.90 -0.11
C LYS A 67 16.63 5.69 -0.99
N LEU A 68 17.84 5.19 -0.88
CA LEU A 68 18.24 3.95 -1.51
C LEU A 68 17.83 2.76 -0.64
N MET A 69 16.97 1.89 -1.17
CA MET A 69 16.48 0.69 -0.51
C MET A 69 16.99 -0.56 -1.24
N ASP A 70 17.17 -1.66 -0.50
CA ASP A 70 17.73 -2.91 -1.02
C ASP A 70 16.62 -3.83 -1.55
N PRO A 71 16.66 -4.27 -2.82
CA PRO A 71 15.68 -5.20 -3.37
C PRO A 71 15.72 -6.61 -2.73
N ASN A 72 16.77 -6.95 -1.99
CA ASN A 72 16.86 -8.23 -1.28
C ASN A 72 16.24 -8.16 0.15
N VAL A 73 15.93 -6.98 0.64
CA VAL A 73 15.32 -6.79 1.96
C VAL A 73 13.80 -6.87 1.86
N LEU A 74 13.15 -7.55 2.82
CA LEU A 74 11.70 -7.66 2.89
C LEU A 74 11.05 -6.28 2.89
N THR A 75 10.18 -6.05 1.92
CA THR A 75 9.54 -4.76 1.66
C THR A 75 8.06 -4.78 2.02
N ILE A 76 7.71 -4.04 3.06
CA ILE A 76 6.31 -3.86 3.50
C ILE A 76 5.79 -2.56 2.88
N VAL A 77 4.66 -2.64 2.19
CA VAL A 77 4.04 -1.47 1.54
C VAL A 77 2.63 -1.24 2.07
N TRP A 78 2.36 -0.02 2.50
CA TRP A 78 1.04 0.51 2.72
C TRP A 78 0.79 1.62 1.69
N ALA A 79 -0.07 1.40 0.70
CA ALA A 79 -0.32 2.38 -0.35
C ALA A 79 -1.81 2.58 -0.60
N ARG A 80 -2.35 3.71 -0.18
CA ARG A 80 -3.76 4.06 -0.19
C ARG A 80 -3.94 5.56 -0.01
N ARG A 81 -5.15 6.09 -0.31
CA ARG A 81 -5.54 7.41 0.15
C ARG A 81 -5.53 7.45 1.69
N PHE A 82 -4.91 8.45 2.26
CA PHE A 82 -4.96 8.70 3.71
C PHE A 82 -6.39 9.07 4.12
N ALA A 83 -6.92 8.35 5.08
CA ALA A 83 -8.21 8.58 5.72
C ALA A 83 -8.22 7.81 7.04
N GLY A 84 -8.77 8.37 8.11
CA GLY A 84 -8.67 7.83 9.46
C GLY A 84 -9.08 6.37 9.61
N TYR A 85 -10.10 5.90 8.86
CA TYR A 85 -10.52 4.50 8.91
C TYR A 85 -9.52 3.52 8.31
N LYS A 86 -8.58 3.98 7.49
CA LYS A 86 -7.54 3.15 6.86
C LYS A 86 -6.33 2.94 7.75
N ARG A 87 -6.23 3.69 8.84
CA ARG A 87 -5.25 3.53 9.93
C ARG A 87 -3.80 3.43 9.43
N ALA A 88 -3.35 4.42 8.65
CA ALA A 88 -1.98 4.46 8.14
C ALA A 88 -0.92 4.35 9.25
N GLU A 89 -1.20 4.93 10.43
CA GLU A 89 -0.29 4.96 11.59
C GLU A 89 -0.35 3.72 12.48
N LEU A 90 -1.21 2.73 12.17
CA LEU A 90 -1.37 1.59 13.09
C LEU A 90 -0.06 0.87 13.38
N LEU A 91 0.82 0.76 12.39
CA LEU A 91 2.12 0.10 12.52
C LEU A 91 3.09 0.86 13.46
N THR A 92 2.93 2.18 13.59
CA THR A 92 3.82 3.04 14.38
C THR A 92 3.32 3.31 15.80
N ARG A 93 2.10 2.88 16.15
CA ARG A 93 1.48 3.16 17.45
C ARG A 93 2.25 2.58 18.63
N ASP A 94 2.77 1.38 18.48
CA ASP A 94 3.72 0.79 19.44
C ASP A 94 5.14 1.09 18.94
N HIS A 95 5.67 2.23 19.38
CA HIS A 95 6.98 2.71 18.94
C HIS A 95 8.11 1.73 19.25
N LYS A 96 8.07 1.06 20.39
CA LYS A 96 9.11 0.08 20.78
C LYS A 96 9.11 -1.12 19.83
N ARG A 97 7.94 -1.65 19.50
CA ARG A 97 7.82 -2.75 18.51
C ARG A 97 8.19 -2.31 17.11
N PHE A 98 7.82 -1.10 16.74
CA PHE A 98 8.18 -0.54 15.44
C PHE A 98 9.69 -0.40 15.29
N GLU A 99 10.38 0.15 16.29
CA GLU A 99 11.84 0.25 16.30
C GLU A 99 12.52 -1.13 16.30
N ALA A 100 12.03 -2.06 17.12
CA ALA A 100 12.55 -3.42 17.14
C ALA A 100 12.39 -4.13 15.78
N LEU A 101 11.30 -3.87 15.06
CA LEU A 101 11.09 -4.37 13.69
C LEU A 101 12.12 -3.77 12.72
N LEU A 102 12.30 -2.45 12.73
CA LEU A 102 13.18 -1.74 11.80
C LEU A 102 14.66 -2.03 12.01
N ASN A 103 15.06 -2.27 13.26
CA ASN A 103 16.46 -2.45 13.65
C ASN A 103 16.85 -3.93 13.81
N ASN A 104 16.01 -4.86 13.36
CA ASN A 104 16.30 -6.29 13.47
C ASN A 104 17.39 -6.70 12.44
N PRO A 105 18.61 -7.04 12.88
CA PRO A 105 19.69 -7.38 11.96
C PRO A 105 19.53 -8.77 11.31
N LYS A 106 18.82 -9.67 11.98
CA LYS A 106 18.60 -11.04 11.48
C LYS A 106 17.51 -11.08 10.40
N TYR A 107 16.50 -10.24 10.55
CA TYR A 107 15.37 -10.15 9.62
C TYR A 107 15.16 -8.69 9.22
N PRO A 108 16.02 -8.14 8.37
CA PRO A 108 15.93 -6.75 7.97
C PRO A 108 14.63 -6.48 7.21
N VAL A 109 13.99 -5.37 7.51
CA VAL A 109 12.77 -4.92 6.81
C VAL A 109 12.92 -3.48 6.35
N GLN A 110 12.18 -3.13 5.32
CA GLN A 110 12.00 -1.76 4.85
C GLN A 110 10.51 -1.49 4.61
N ILE A 111 10.08 -0.26 4.90
CA ILE A 111 8.67 0.09 4.91
C ILE A 111 8.43 1.29 4.02
N ILE A 112 7.41 1.19 3.15
CA ILE A 112 7.01 2.25 2.24
C ILE A 112 5.54 2.58 2.48
N TRP A 113 5.26 3.83 2.85
CA TRP A 113 3.94 4.41 2.75
C TRP A 113 3.82 5.16 1.44
N ALA A 114 2.67 5.08 0.78
CA ALA A 114 2.37 5.88 -0.39
C ALA A 114 0.91 6.31 -0.40
N GLY A 115 0.68 7.57 -0.71
CA GLY A 115 -0.67 8.08 -0.77
C GLY A 115 -0.73 9.59 -0.61
N LYS A 116 -1.95 10.09 -0.61
CA LYS A 116 -2.24 11.49 -0.30
C LYS A 116 -3.52 11.59 0.52
N PRO A 117 -3.62 12.54 1.47
CA PRO A 117 -4.87 12.87 2.13
C PRO A 117 -5.79 13.65 1.19
N TYR A 118 -7.08 13.71 1.54
CA TYR A 118 -7.99 14.67 0.92
C TYR A 118 -7.68 16.09 1.43
N PRO A 119 -7.77 17.15 0.60
CA PRO A 119 -7.32 18.50 0.97
C PRO A 119 -7.96 19.12 2.20
N LEU A 120 -9.17 18.70 2.57
CA LEU A 120 -9.90 19.22 3.74
C LEU A 120 -9.97 18.21 4.90
N ASP A 121 -9.30 17.06 4.77
CA ASP A 121 -9.21 16.05 5.83
C ASP A 121 -7.98 16.34 6.71
N TYR A 122 -8.10 17.35 7.58
CA TYR A 122 -7.00 17.78 8.45
C TYR A 122 -6.43 16.66 9.33
N PRO A 123 -7.23 15.76 9.94
CA PRO A 123 -6.68 14.61 10.65
C PRO A 123 -5.81 13.72 9.76
N ALA A 124 -6.25 13.41 8.53
CA ALA A 124 -5.46 12.60 7.61
C ALA A 124 -4.21 13.32 7.10
N ILE A 125 -4.24 14.66 6.98
CA ILE A 125 -3.07 15.49 6.67
C ILE A 125 -2.06 15.41 7.82
N ASN A 126 -2.50 15.48 9.06
CA ASN A 126 -1.64 15.34 10.23
C ASN A 126 -1.00 13.96 10.30
N ASP A 127 -1.77 12.88 10.10
CA ASP A 127 -1.25 11.50 10.02
C ASP A 127 -0.17 11.37 8.93
N PHE A 128 -0.42 11.95 7.76
CA PHE A 128 0.53 11.95 6.65
C PHE A 128 1.82 12.69 7.01
N ASN A 129 1.72 13.92 7.53
CA ASN A 129 2.87 14.73 7.93
C ASN A 129 3.67 14.06 9.06
N HIS A 130 2.99 13.42 10.01
CA HIS A 130 3.64 12.63 11.05
C HIS A 130 4.51 11.51 10.45
N LEU A 131 3.96 10.71 9.53
CA LEU A 131 4.72 9.64 8.87
C LEU A 131 5.86 10.16 7.99
N VAL A 132 5.68 11.31 7.33
CA VAL A 132 6.76 11.97 6.59
C VAL A 132 7.90 12.36 7.54
N ASN A 133 7.59 12.97 8.68
CA ASN A 133 8.60 13.34 9.67
C ASN A 133 9.26 12.12 10.31
N LEU A 134 8.49 11.10 10.63
CA LEU A 134 9.00 9.82 11.13
C LEU A 134 9.98 9.20 10.12
N SER A 135 9.62 9.21 8.83
CA SER A 135 10.46 8.62 7.79
C SER A 135 11.85 9.27 7.69
N LYS A 136 12.00 10.55 8.09
CA LYS A 136 13.30 11.24 8.09
C LYS A 136 14.28 10.65 9.10
N GLN A 137 13.79 9.98 10.14
CA GLN A 137 14.60 9.41 11.21
C GLN A 137 15.18 8.03 10.85
N TYR A 138 14.61 7.34 9.85
CA TYR A 138 14.98 5.97 9.49
C TYR A 138 15.34 5.87 8.01
N LYS A 139 16.49 5.28 7.70
CA LYS A 139 16.94 5.07 6.31
C LYS A 139 16.11 4.02 5.54
N ASN A 140 15.52 3.08 6.26
CA ASN A 140 14.69 1.99 5.72
C ASN A 140 13.17 2.27 5.78
N VAL A 141 12.78 3.53 5.98
CA VAL A 141 11.39 3.99 5.95
C VAL A 141 11.23 5.09 4.91
N ALA A 142 10.25 4.98 4.02
CA ALA A 142 9.95 6.00 3.02
C ALA A 142 8.46 6.33 2.97
N VAL A 143 8.15 7.58 2.63
CA VAL A 143 6.78 8.05 2.35
C VAL A 143 6.77 8.70 0.98
N CYS A 144 6.09 8.05 0.03
CA CYS A 144 5.91 8.53 -1.32
C CYS A 144 4.62 9.34 -1.45
N VAL A 145 4.71 10.46 -2.16
CA VAL A 145 3.57 11.31 -2.51
C VAL A 145 3.05 10.98 -3.91
N GLY A 146 1.90 11.54 -4.30
CA GLY A 146 1.41 11.40 -5.67
C GLY A 146 0.87 10.01 -5.99
N TYR A 147 0.00 9.48 -5.12
CA TYR A 147 -0.64 8.19 -5.29
C TYR A 147 -1.49 8.13 -6.57
N GLU A 148 -0.85 7.70 -7.65
CA GLU A 148 -1.44 7.45 -8.97
C GLU A 148 -1.60 5.94 -9.23
N LEU A 149 -2.41 5.60 -10.23
CA LEU A 149 -2.60 4.20 -10.62
C LEU A 149 -1.27 3.52 -11.01
N ALA A 150 -0.40 4.24 -11.73
CA ALA A 150 0.92 3.73 -12.13
C ALA A 150 1.81 3.42 -10.92
N LEU A 151 1.93 4.36 -9.97
CA LEU A 151 2.69 4.16 -8.74
C LEU A 151 2.09 3.02 -7.90
N SER A 152 0.76 3.00 -7.72
CA SER A 152 0.08 1.94 -6.97
C SER A 152 0.34 0.56 -7.57
N ARG A 153 0.31 0.43 -8.90
CA ARG A 153 0.64 -0.81 -9.59
C ARG A 153 2.09 -1.24 -9.35
N ARG A 154 3.04 -0.31 -9.48
CA ARG A 154 4.47 -0.59 -9.25
C ARG A 154 4.72 -1.04 -7.81
N LEU A 155 4.15 -0.35 -6.84
CA LEU A 155 4.28 -0.72 -5.44
C LEU A 155 3.65 -2.08 -5.12
N LYS A 156 2.49 -2.43 -5.71
CA LYS A 156 1.91 -3.77 -5.56
C LYS A 156 2.81 -4.87 -6.12
N GLN A 157 3.43 -4.63 -7.28
CA GLN A 157 4.32 -5.60 -7.91
C GLN A 157 5.65 -5.75 -7.16
N SER A 158 6.12 -4.69 -6.49
CA SER A 158 7.39 -4.69 -5.74
C SER A 158 7.25 -5.11 -4.27
N ALA A 159 6.08 -4.97 -3.66
CA ALA A 159 5.87 -5.33 -2.27
C ALA A 159 6.00 -6.84 -2.03
N ASP A 160 6.66 -7.23 -0.94
CA ASP A 160 6.61 -8.59 -0.42
C ASP A 160 5.39 -8.75 0.50
N VAL A 161 5.09 -7.71 1.28
CA VAL A 161 3.91 -7.63 2.12
C VAL A 161 3.11 -6.38 1.76
N TRP A 162 1.84 -6.60 1.39
CA TRP A 162 0.89 -5.51 1.19
C TRP A 162 0.05 -5.32 2.44
N LEU A 163 0.32 -4.24 3.18
CA LEU A 163 -0.36 -3.98 4.45
C LEU A 163 -1.74 -3.38 4.22
N ASN A 164 -2.78 -4.12 4.62
CA ASN A 164 -4.17 -3.72 4.47
C ASN A 164 -4.90 -3.84 5.81
N ASN A 165 -5.00 -2.76 6.56
CA ASN A 165 -5.42 -2.72 7.95
C ASN A 165 -6.57 -1.73 8.25
N PRO A 166 -7.64 -1.63 7.43
CA PRO A 166 -8.76 -0.74 7.71
C PRO A 166 -9.56 -1.19 8.93
N ARG A 167 -10.40 -0.29 9.47
CA ARG A 167 -11.40 -0.69 10.47
C ARG A 167 -12.48 -1.54 9.81
N VAL A 168 -12.97 -2.54 10.54
CA VAL A 168 -14.13 -3.36 10.14
C VAL A 168 -15.42 -2.56 10.46
N PRO A 169 -16.49 -2.65 9.67
CA PRO A 169 -16.65 -3.37 8.40
C PRO A 169 -16.35 -2.46 7.20
N ARG A 170 -15.20 -2.62 6.54
CA ARG A 170 -14.90 -1.90 5.28
C ARG A 170 -13.88 -2.65 4.43
#